data_6793018cf915d4991442fcc8f77a7c43
#
_entry.id   6793018cf915d4991442fcc8f77a7c43
#
_cell.length_a   1.000
_cell.length_b   1.000
_cell.length_c   1.000
_cell.angle_alpha   90.00
_cell.angle_beta   90.00
_cell.angle_gamma   90.00
#
_symmetry.space_group_name_H-M   'P 1'
#
loop_
_entity.id
_entity.type
_entity.pdbx_description
1 polymer ?
#
loop_
_entity_poly.entity_id
_entity_poly.type
_entity_poly.pdbx_seq_one_letter_code
_entity_poly.pdbx_strand_id
1 'polypeptide(L)'
;TMWIGTICARTGHPPLTNLPEASAFLAWTIFAVELGLWIRYRVYAAAFFVYPLVLLLLTLTAVVGEPFRTLDPDLRSKLFTSHILLTTLGVAGLLIGLSFSILANLQDQALRSKKRGALWEWIPSLNVCKRVSYRALAIGFSVYTIGLITGVMWSYRTTAGFMDLRVKQIGAVVAWMFFAALLQTYISGALRGKRTVFISAGAFVAIIISILGIDRT
;
A
#
# COMPACT_ATOMS: atom_id res chain seq x y z
N THR A 1 -12.63 10.48 -7.46
CA THR A 1 -12.30 10.56 -8.91
C THR A 1 -12.38 11.99 -9.40
N MET A 2 -13.50 12.72 -9.20
CA MET A 2 -13.65 14.12 -9.65
C MET A 2 -12.57 15.06 -9.07
N TRP A 3 -12.27 14.98 -7.78
CA TRP A 3 -11.26 15.81 -7.13
C TRP A 3 -9.85 15.60 -7.74
N ILE A 4 -9.42 14.35 -7.98
CA ILE A 4 -8.16 14.05 -8.66
C ILE A 4 -8.16 14.61 -10.08
N GLY A 5 -9.26 14.43 -10.82
CA GLY A 5 -9.39 14.97 -12.17
C GLY A 5 -9.32 16.50 -12.22
N THR A 6 -9.95 17.20 -11.28
CA THR A 6 -9.89 18.67 -11.20
C THR A 6 -8.50 19.17 -10.86
N ILE A 7 -7.75 18.49 -9.99
CA ILE A 7 -6.35 18.84 -9.71
C ILE A 7 -5.50 18.65 -10.96
N CYS A 8 -5.55 17.47 -11.60
CA CYS A 8 -4.80 17.22 -12.82
C CYS A 8 -5.10 18.26 -13.92
N ALA A 9 -6.37 18.67 -14.06
CA ALA A 9 -6.78 19.68 -15.04
C ALA A 9 -6.27 21.08 -14.70
N ARG A 10 -6.18 21.44 -13.42
CA ARG A 10 -5.74 22.77 -12.96
C ARG A 10 -4.22 22.90 -12.89
N THR A 11 -3.53 21.85 -12.50
CA THR A 11 -2.09 21.88 -12.22
C THR A 11 -1.24 21.29 -13.35
N GLY A 12 -1.86 20.51 -14.27
CA GLY A 12 -1.17 19.83 -15.35
C GLY A 12 -0.33 18.62 -14.91
N HIS A 13 -0.48 18.19 -13.64
CA HIS A 13 0.25 17.05 -13.08
C HIS A 13 -0.64 16.22 -12.13
N PRO A 14 -0.30 14.95 -11.83
CA PRO A 14 -0.98 14.16 -10.83
C PRO A 14 -0.88 14.80 -9.41
N PRO A 15 -1.86 14.59 -8.52
CA PRO A 15 -1.87 15.15 -7.16
C PRO A 15 -0.88 14.38 -6.26
N LEU A 16 0.38 14.78 -6.26
CA LEU A 16 1.49 14.05 -5.64
C LEU A 16 2.55 15.00 -5.04
N THR A 17 2.19 16.28 -4.88
CA THR A 17 3.13 17.33 -4.50
C THR A 17 3.30 17.46 -2.99
N ASN A 18 2.29 17.08 -2.23
CA ASN A 18 2.26 17.21 -0.78
C ASN A 18 1.61 15.98 -0.13
N LEU A 19 1.72 15.87 1.20
CA LEU A 19 1.17 14.75 1.96
C LEU A 19 -0.34 14.56 1.77
N PRO A 20 -1.20 15.60 1.80
CA PRO A 20 -2.63 15.45 1.51
C PRO A 20 -2.93 14.89 0.13
N GLU A 21 -2.27 15.40 -0.91
CA GLU A 21 -2.47 14.92 -2.28
C GLU A 21 -2.04 13.45 -2.44
N ALA A 22 -0.86 13.11 -1.91
CA ALA A 22 -0.34 11.75 -1.92
C ALA A 22 -1.25 10.79 -1.16
N SER A 23 -1.78 11.21 0.01
CA SER A 23 -2.71 10.43 0.82
C SER A 23 -4.03 10.18 0.08
N ALA A 24 -4.59 11.21 -0.57
CA ALA A 24 -5.82 11.09 -1.35
C ALA A 24 -5.62 10.17 -2.58
N PHE A 25 -4.49 10.29 -3.25
CA PHE A 25 -4.16 9.45 -4.39
C PHE A 25 -3.96 7.99 -3.99
N LEU A 26 -3.27 7.73 -2.87
CA LEU A 26 -3.10 6.39 -2.32
C LEU A 26 -4.46 5.80 -1.91
N ALA A 27 -5.30 6.56 -1.20
CA ALA A 27 -6.64 6.14 -0.82
C ALA A 27 -7.48 5.75 -2.04
N TRP A 28 -7.45 6.57 -3.10
CA TRP A 28 -8.12 6.29 -4.36
C TRP A 28 -7.59 5.03 -5.04
N THR A 29 -6.27 4.86 -5.08
CA THR A 29 -5.62 3.69 -5.69
C THR A 29 -6.00 2.40 -4.96
N ILE A 30 -5.95 2.40 -3.62
CA ILE A 30 -6.35 1.26 -2.79
C ILE A 30 -7.82 0.92 -3.06
N PHE A 31 -8.70 1.92 -3.06
CA PHE A 31 -10.13 1.73 -3.34
C PHE A 31 -10.38 1.20 -4.75
N ALA A 32 -9.67 1.73 -5.77
CA ALA A 32 -9.82 1.29 -7.15
C ALA A 32 -9.38 -0.17 -7.34
N VAL A 33 -8.27 -0.59 -6.72
CA VAL A 33 -7.80 -1.98 -6.76
C VAL A 33 -8.77 -2.90 -6.04
N GLU A 34 -9.26 -2.50 -4.85
CA GLU A 34 -10.28 -3.27 -4.10
C GLU A 34 -11.58 -3.41 -4.89
N LEU A 35 -12.06 -2.33 -5.51
CA LEU A 35 -13.23 -2.36 -6.37
C LEU A 35 -13.05 -3.32 -7.55
N GLY A 36 -11.87 -3.32 -8.17
CA GLY A 36 -11.52 -4.26 -9.24
C GLY A 36 -11.55 -5.72 -8.76
N LEU A 37 -11.01 -5.99 -7.58
CA LEU A 37 -11.06 -7.31 -6.95
C LEU A 37 -12.50 -7.72 -6.61
N TRP A 38 -13.30 -6.80 -6.09
CA TRP A 38 -14.72 -7.05 -5.85
C TRP A 38 -15.49 -7.40 -7.13
N ILE A 39 -15.33 -6.63 -8.18
CA ILE A 39 -16.00 -6.89 -9.47
C ILE A 39 -15.59 -8.27 -10.00
N ARG A 40 -14.29 -8.62 -9.90
CA ARG A 40 -13.72 -9.84 -10.50
C ARG A 40 -13.97 -11.09 -9.68
N TYR A 41 -13.89 -10.99 -8.36
CA TYR A 41 -13.89 -12.14 -7.45
C TYR A 41 -15.09 -12.17 -6.50
N ARG A 42 -15.89 -11.10 -6.44
CA ARG A 42 -17.06 -10.95 -5.52
C ARG A 42 -16.69 -11.17 -4.05
N VAL A 43 -15.49 -10.76 -3.65
CA VAL A 43 -14.97 -10.92 -2.29
C VAL A 43 -15.03 -9.57 -1.58
N TYR A 44 -15.82 -9.48 -0.50
CA TYR A 44 -16.01 -8.25 0.29
C TYR A 44 -15.15 -8.20 1.56
N ALA A 45 -14.57 -9.32 1.95
CA ALA A 45 -13.97 -9.45 3.28
C ALA A 45 -12.74 -8.56 3.49
N ALA A 46 -11.99 -8.23 2.42
CA ALA A 46 -10.85 -7.32 2.52
C ALA A 46 -11.28 -5.89 2.84
N ALA A 47 -12.48 -5.49 2.41
CA ALA A 47 -13.04 -4.16 2.65
C ALA A 47 -13.05 -3.79 4.14
N PHE A 48 -13.25 -4.78 5.04
CA PHE A 48 -13.23 -4.57 6.49
C PHE A 48 -11.89 -4.00 6.99
N PHE A 49 -10.77 -4.39 6.37
CA PHE A 49 -9.43 -3.90 6.72
C PHE A 49 -9.01 -2.71 5.87
N VAL A 50 -9.45 -2.67 4.63
CA VAL A 50 -9.03 -1.66 3.64
C VAL A 50 -9.77 -0.34 3.85
N TYR A 51 -11.08 -0.36 4.10
CA TYR A 51 -11.87 0.87 4.22
C TYR A 51 -11.52 1.74 5.44
N PRO A 52 -11.23 1.21 6.64
CA PRO A 52 -10.72 2.03 7.74
C PRO A 52 -9.43 2.77 7.37
N LEU A 53 -8.53 2.12 6.61
CA LEU A 53 -7.30 2.75 6.15
C LEU A 53 -7.58 3.83 5.10
N VAL A 54 -8.46 3.56 4.13
CA VAL A 54 -8.88 4.56 3.14
C VAL A 54 -9.51 5.77 3.84
N LEU A 55 -10.38 5.54 4.83
CA LEU A 55 -10.98 6.61 5.62
C LEU A 55 -9.93 7.43 6.38
N LEU A 56 -8.95 6.75 7.01
CA LEU A 56 -7.84 7.41 7.70
C LEU A 56 -7.04 8.31 6.74
N LEU A 57 -6.70 7.82 5.55
CA LEU A 57 -5.97 8.59 4.54
C LEU A 57 -6.77 9.79 4.04
N LEU A 58 -8.08 9.63 3.81
CA LEU A 58 -8.95 10.73 3.41
C LEU A 58 -9.15 11.76 4.54
N THR A 59 -9.23 11.31 5.80
CA THR A 59 -9.28 12.21 6.96
C THR A 59 -7.98 12.98 7.07
N LEU A 60 -6.82 12.35 6.88
CA LEU A 60 -5.53 13.03 6.87
C LEU A 60 -5.49 14.11 5.78
N THR A 61 -6.00 13.80 4.57
CA THR A 61 -6.13 14.77 3.48
C THR A 61 -6.98 15.98 3.88
N ALA A 62 -8.11 15.75 4.57
CA ALA A 62 -9.04 16.82 4.96
C ALA A 62 -8.50 17.68 6.10
N VAL A 63 -7.81 17.08 7.08
CA VAL A 63 -7.31 17.77 8.28
C VAL A 63 -6.06 18.59 8.00
N VAL A 64 -5.13 18.05 7.21
CA VAL A 64 -3.85 18.73 6.92
C VAL A 64 -4.03 19.90 5.96
N GLY A 65 -4.96 19.79 5.00
CA GLY A 65 -5.50 20.90 4.19
C GLY A 65 -4.47 21.87 3.63
N GLU A 66 -3.37 21.39 3.03
CA GLU A 66 -2.38 22.29 2.42
C GLU A 66 -2.88 22.89 1.10
N PRO A 67 -2.52 24.15 0.79
CA PRO A 67 -2.86 24.75 -0.49
C PRO A 67 -2.17 24.02 -1.63
N PHE A 68 -2.82 23.98 -2.80
CA PHE A 68 -2.23 23.44 -4.02
C PHE A 68 -0.92 24.16 -4.36
N ARG A 69 0.17 23.42 -4.38
CA ARG A 69 1.47 23.95 -4.80
C ARG A 69 1.73 23.60 -6.25
N THR A 70 2.30 24.54 -6.99
CA THR A 70 2.85 24.23 -8.32
C THR A 70 4.08 23.35 -8.13
N LEU A 71 4.16 22.27 -8.90
CA LEU A 71 5.33 21.40 -8.89
C LEU A 71 6.60 22.15 -9.25
N ASP A 72 7.62 21.96 -8.43
CA ASP A 72 8.99 22.30 -8.76
C ASP A 72 9.37 21.64 -10.12
N PRO A 73 10.08 22.32 -11.04
CA PRO A 73 10.47 21.75 -12.33
C PRO A 73 11.13 20.36 -12.24
N ASP A 74 11.90 20.09 -11.19
CA ASP A 74 12.55 18.81 -10.95
C ASP A 74 11.57 17.67 -10.66
N LEU A 75 10.41 17.98 -10.09
CA LEU A 75 9.34 17.02 -9.81
C LEU A 75 8.47 16.72 -11.05
N ARG A 76 8.62 17.46 -12.15
CA ARG A 76 7.91 17.19 -13.42
C ARG A 76 8.56 16.07 -14.25
N SER A 77 9.61 15.44 -13.75
CA SER A 77 10.28 14.37 -14.47
C SER A 77 9.42 13.12 -14.61
N LYS A 78 9.51 12.46 -15.77
CA LYS A 78 8.82 11.18 -16.00
C LYS A 78 9.23 10.10 -14.98
N LEU A 79 10.48 10.15 -14.48
CA LEU A 79 10.98 9.24 -13.46
C LEU A 79 10.26 9.43 -12.12
N PHE A 80 10.07 10.69 -11.69
CA PHE A 80 9.32 10.99 -10.47
C PHE A 80 7.87 10.49 -10.56
N THR A 81 7.18 10.82 -11.65
CA THR A 81 5.80 10.38 -11.89
C THR A 81 5.72 8.84 -11.89
N SER A 82 6.62 8.16 -12.61
CA SER A 82 6.67 6.69 -12.64
C SER A 82 6.93 6.09 -11.26
N HIS A 83 7.88 6.67 -10.49
CA HIS A 83 8.17 6.25 -9.13
C HIS A 83 6.92 6.28 -8.26
N ILE A 84 6.20 7.40 -8.25
CA ILE A 84 5.04 7.54 -7.37
C ILE A 84 3.89 6.62 -7.81
N LEU A 85 3.60 6.54 -9.11
CA LEU A 85 2.57 5.64 -9.62
C LEU A 85 2.86 4.18 -9.26
N LEU A 86 4.09 3.72 -9.49
CA LEU A 86 4.48 2.35 -9.20
C LEU A 86 4.51 2.06 -7.70
N THR A 87 5.07 2.95 -6.88
CA THR A 87 5.08 2.75 -5.43
C THR A 87 3.68 2.75 -4.85
N THR A 88 2.80 3.67 -5.26
CA THR A 88 1.41 3.74 -4.80
C THR A 88 0.62 2.49 -5.19
N LEU A 89 0.73 2.05 -6.45
CA LEU A 89 0.08 0.83 -6.91
C LEU A 89 0.65 -0.41 -6.21
N GLY A 90 1.96 -0.46 -6.01
CA GLY A 90 2.63 -1.51 -5.26
C GLY A 90 2.14 -1.59 -3.82
N VAL A 91 2.11 -0.46 -3.10
CA VAL A 91 1.59 -0.36 -1.72
C VAL A 91 0.13 -0.80 -1.65
N ALA A 92 -0.72 -0.37 -2.59
CA ALA A 92 -2.12 -0.80 -2.63
C ALA A 92 -2.22 -2.34 -2.76
N GLY A 93 -1.47 -2.96 -3.67
CA GLY A 93 -1.41 -4.41 -3.82
C GLY A 93 -0.91 -5.13 -2.56
N LEU A 94 0.13 -4.58 -1.92
CA LEU A 94 0.70 -5.11 -0.68
C LEU A 94 -0.30 -5.04 0.48
N LEU A 95 -1.02 -3.93 0.64
CA LEU A 95 -2.04 -3.75 1.68
C LEU A 95 -3.21 -4.73 1.50
N ILE A 96 -3.67 -4.93 0.27
CA ILE A 96 -4.69 -5.92 -0.03
C ILE A 96 -4.18 -7.33 0.27
N GLY A 97 -2.97 -7.66 -0.16
CA GLY A 97 -2.35 -8.95 0.13
C GLY A 97 -2.21 -9.20 1.63
N LEU A 98 -1.84 -8.17 2.39
CA LEU A 98 -1.77 -8.20 3.84
C LEU A 98 -3.15 -8.45 4.48
N SER A 99 -4.19 -7.75 4.03
CA SER A 99 -5.57 -7.93 4.50
C SER A 99 -6.03 -9.37 4.33
N PHE A 100 -5.82 -9.95 3.14
CA PHE A 100 -6.14 -11.35 2.89
C PHE A 100 -5.24 -12.34 3.67
N SER A 101 -4.00 -11.95 4.01
CA SER A 101 -3.14 -12.74 4.90
C SER A 101 -3.71 -12.83 6.30
N ILE A 102 -4.19 -11.70 6.83
CA ILE A 102 -4.85 -11.65 8.14
C ILE A 102 -6.13 -12.50 8.11
N LEU A 103 -6.96 -12.36 7.09
CA LEU A 103 -8.17 -13.17 6.91
C LEU A 103 -7.85 -14.67 6.84
N ALA A 104 -6.79 -15.08 6.13
CA ALA A 104 -6.36 -16.47 6.06
C ALA A 104 -5.95 -17.01 7.44
N ASN A 105 -5.22 -16.20 8.24
CA ASN A 105 -4.86 -16.59 9.60
C ASN A 105 -6.07 -16.72 10.52
N LEU A 106 -7.02 -15.79 10.45
CA LEU A 106 -8.25 -15.84 11.22
C LEU A 106 -9.06 -17.08 10.84
N GLN A 107 -9.21 -17.38 9.55
CA GLN A 107 -9.90 -18.57 9.07
C GLN A 107 -9.22 -19.86 9.55
N ASP A 108 -7.88 -19.96 9.49
CA ASP A 108 -7.16 -21.14 9.97
C ASP A 108 -7.39 -21.37 11.48
N GLN A 109 -7.36 -20.29 12.27
CA GLN A 109 -7.63 -20.35 13.72
C GLN A 109 -9.08 -20.80 14.02
N ALA A 110 -10.07 -20.27 13.30
CA ALA A 110 -11.47 -20.65 13.49
C ALA A 110 -11.74 -22.11 13.11
N LEU A 111 -11.13 -22.57 12.03
CA LEU A 111 -11.23 -23.98 11.63
C LEU A 111 -10.64 -24.92 12.69
N ARG A 112 -9.51 -24.53 13.30
CA ARG A 112 -8.87 -25.32 14.37
C ARG A 112 -9.65 -25.30 15.67
N SER A 113 -10.23 -24.15 16.04
CA SER A 113 -11.00 -24.00 17.29
C SER A 113 -12.42 -24.56 17.21
N LYS A 114 -12.89 -24.96 16.02
CA LYS A 114 -14.26 -25.40 15.73
C LYS A 114 -15.34 -24.37 16.13
N LYS A 115 -14.96 -23.13 16.45
CA LYS A 115 -15.87 -22.03 16.81
C LYS A 115 -16.19 -21.25 15.56
N ARG A 116 -17.33 -21.51 14.93
CA ARG A 116 -17.86 -20.73 13.80
C ARG A 116 -19.04 -19.88 14.29
N GLY A 117 -18.88 -18.57 14.31
CA GLY A 117 -19.98 -17.62 14.48
C GLY A 117 -20.48 -17.10 13.15
N ALA A 118 -21.58 -16.34 13.12
CA ALA A 118 -22.20 -15.79 11.91
C ALA A 118 -21.25 -14.95 11.03
N LEU A 119 -20.24 -14.30 11.62
CA LEU A 119 -19.23 -13.53 10.89
C LEU A 119 -18.40 -14.37 9.90
N TRP A 120 -18.29 -15.67 10.14
CA TRP A 120 -17.48 -16.56 9.29
C TRP A 120 -18.12 -16.88 7.94
N GLU A 121 -19.42 -16.68 7.81
CA GLU A 121 -20.14 -16.86 6.54
C GLU A 121 -19.77 -15.80 5.52
N TRP A 122 -19.33 -14.62 5.97
CA TRP A 122 -18.93 -13.49 5.13
C TRP A 122 -17.46 -13.56 4.71
N ILE A 123 -16.64 -14.39 5.37
CA ILE A 123 -15.22 -14.51 5.07
C ILE A 123 -15.02 -15.61 4.02
N PRO A 124 -14.28 -15.35 2.94
CA PRO A 124 -13.99 -16.36 1.92
C PRO A 124 -13.29 -17.58 2.50
N SER A 125 -13.38 -18.71 1.79
CA SER A 125 -12.67 -19.93 2.21
C SER A 125 -11.15 -19.69 2.36
N LEU A 126 -10.52 -20.45 3.25
CA LEU A 126 -9.10 -20.36 3.56
C LEU A 126 -8.23 -20.43 2.28
N ASN A 127 -8.62 -21.27 1.32
CA ASN A 127 -7.89 -21.42 0.06
C ASN A 127 -8.00 -20.17 -0.83
N VAL A 128 -9.15 -19.51 -0.85
CA VAL A 128 -9.35 -18.25 -1.57
C VAL A 128 -8.50 -17.16 -0.91
N CYS A 129 -8.58 -17.01 0.41
CA CYS A 129 -7.78 -16.02 1.15
C CYS A 129 -6.28 -16.20 0.88
N LYS A 130 -5.75 -17.42 0.97
CA LYS A 130 -4.34 -17.71 0.69
C LYS A 130 -3.95 -17.38 -0.75
N ARG A 131 -4.77 -17.77 -1.72
CA ARG A 131 -4.50 -17.54 -3.15
C ARG A 131 -4.49 -16.05 -3.50
N VAL A 132 -5.49 -15.30 -3.04
CA VAL A 132 -5.59 -13.86 -3.29
C VAL A 132 -4.43 -13.13 -2.59
N SER A 133 -4.16 -13.46 -1.33
CA SER A 133 -3.05 -12.89 -0.58
C SER A 133 -1.72 -13.09 -1.30
N TYR A 134 -1.39 -14.32 -1.68
CA TYR A 134 -0.15 -14.61 -2.38
C TYR A 134 -0.01 -13.83 -3.69
N ARG A 135 -1.05 -13.82 -4.53
CA ARG A 135 -1.04 -13.10 -5.81
C ARG A 135 -0.91 -11.60 -5.62
N ALA A 136 -1.67 -11.03 -4.70
CA ALA A 136 -1.62 -9.60 -4.41
C ALA A 136 -0.26 -9.18 -3.83
N LEU A 137 0.32 -9.97 -2.91
CA LEU A 137 1.66 -9.75 -2.38
C LEU A 137 2.74 -9.89 -3.45
N ALA A 138 2.69 -10.92 -4.29
CA ALA A 138 3.68 -11.14 -5.33
C ALA A 138 3.67 -10.01 -6.37
N ILE A 139 2.50 -9.65 -6.88
CA ILE A 139 2.35 -8.56 -7.84
C ILE A 139 2.72 -7.22 -7.19
N GLY A 140 2.15 -6.94 -6.00
CA GLY A 140 2.40 -5.70 -5.26
C GLY A 140 3.88 -5.53 -4.93
N PHE A 141 4.56 -6.59 -4.49
CA PHE A 141 5.99 -6.58 -4.19
C PHE A 141 6.85 -6.31 -5.43
N SER A 142 6.52 -6.94 -6.56
CA SER A 142 7.25 -6.71 -7.82
C SER A 142 7.09 -5.26 -8.30
N VAL A 143 5.85 -4.73 -8.29
CA VAL A 143 5.57 -3.36 -8.70
C VAL A 143 6.22 -2.36 -7.73
N TYR A 144 6.15 -2.60 -6.42
CA TYR A 144 6.79 -1.77 -5.40
C TYR A 144 8.31 -1.75 -5.56
N THR A 145 8.93 -2.90 -5.86
CA THR A 145 10.37 -3.00 -6.10
C THR A 145 10.80 -2.15 -7.30
N ILE A 146 10.06 -2.22 -8.41
CA ILE A 146 10.33 -1.37 -9.57
C ILE A 146 10.15 0.11 -9.20
N GLY A 147 9.12 0.41 -8.41
CA GLY A 147 8.89 1.74 -7.86
C GLY A 147 10.07 2.25 -7.03
N LEU A 148 10.63 1.43 -6.13
CA LEU A 148 11.82 1.80 -5.34
C LEU A 148 13.03 2.07 -6.24
N ILE A 149 13.28 1.20 -7.23
CA ILE A 149 14.40 1.39 -8.18
C ILE A 149 14.26 2.71 -8.94
N THR A 150 13.06 3.01 -9.45
CA THR A 150 12.83 4.29 -10.16
C THR A 150 12.99 5.50 -9.23
N GLY A 151 12.65 5.37 -7.95
CA GLY A 151 12.89 6.40 -6.93
C GLY A 151 14.36 6.66 -6.65
N VAL A 152 15.16 5.61 -6.54
CA VAL A 152 16.62 5.73 -6.41
C VAL A 152 17.22 6.41 -7.64
N MET A 153 16.79 6.00 -8.84
CA MET A 153 17.25 6.62 -10.09
C MET A 153 16.89 8.11 -10.18
N TRP A 154 15.69 8.48 -9.73
CA TRP A 154 15.27 9.87 -9.68
C TRP A 154 16.09 10.66 -8.65
N SER A 155 16.25 10.17 -7.44
CA SER A 155 17.01 10.79 -6.37
C SER A 155 18.47 11.02 -6.78
N TYR A 156 19.11 10.07 -7.44
CA TYR A 156 20.47 10.19 -7.93
C TYR A 156 20.65 11.31 -8.98
N ARG A 157 19.61 11.58 -9.80
CA ARG A 157 19.65 12.64 -10.82
C ARG A 157 19.42 14.03 -10.28
N THR A 158 18.66 14.16 -9.19
CA THR A 158 18.27 15.47 -8.63
C THR A 158 19.17 15.95 -7.50
N THR A 159 19.74 15.02 -6.75
CA THR A 159 20.55 15.33 -5.56
C THR A 159 22.03 15.02 -5.86
N ALA A 160 22.73 15.74 -6.66
CA ALA A 160 24.16 15.59 -7.04
C ALA A 160 25.10 14.75 -6.14
N GLY A 161 24.61 13.66 -5.55
CA GLY A 161 25.35 12.80 -4.62
C GLY A 161 24.49 11.66 -4.05
N PHE A 162 25.14 10.70 -3.45
CA PHE A 162 24.58 9.49 -2.86
C PHE A 162 23.51 9.80 -1.81
N MET A 163 22.38 9.13 -1.95
CA MET A 163 21.21 9.02 -1.07
C MET A 163 21.33 9.79 0.27
N ASP A 164 20.67 10.93 0.33
CA ASP A 164 20.28 11.50 1.61
C ASP A 164 19.25 10.54 2.24
N LEU A 165 19.73 9.70 3.20
CA LEU A 165 18.93 8.65 3.85
C LEU A 165 17.94 9.28 4.81
N ARG A 166 16.89 9.87 4.26
CA ARG A 166 15.78 10.42 5.04
C ARG A 166 14.91 9.31 5.62
N VAL A 167 14.21 9.59 6.71
CA VAL A 167 13.34 8.64 7.42
C VAL A 167 12.38 7.90 6.48
N LYS A 168 11.83 8.59 5.46
CA LYS A 168 10.94 7.98 4.47
C LYS A 168 11.61 6.90 3.61
N GLN A 169 12.88 7.10 3.22
CA GLN A 169 13.61 6.13 2.41
C GLN A 169 13.97 4.89 3.23
N ILE A 170 14.39 5.09 4.48
CA ILE A 170 14.62 4.01 5.43
C ILE A 170 13.32 3.24 5.67
N GLY A 171 12.21 3.94 5.91
CA GLY A 171 10.88 3.33 6.08
C GLY A 171 10.45 2.50 4.87
N ALA A 172 10.69 2.99 3.65
CA ALA A 172 10.37 2.29 2.42
C ALA A 172 11.18 1.00 2.24
N VAL A 173 12.49 1.02 2.55
CA VAL A 173 13.36 -0.16 2.51
C VAL A 173 12.98 -1.16 3.60
N VAL A 174 12.69 -0.70 4.81
CA VAL A 174 12.23 -1.55 5.91
C VAL A 174 10.90 -2.21 5.56
N ALA A 175 9.95 -1.47 4.98
CA ALA A 175 8.70 -2.04 4.47
C ALA A 175 8.97 -3.11 3.40
N TRP A 176 9.86 -2.85 2.46
CA TRP A 176 10.27 -3.82 1.45
C TRP A 176 10.80 -5.12 2.05
N MET A 177 11.67 -5.03 3.07
CA MET A 177 12.19 -6.22 3.77
C MET A 177 11.07 -7.02 4.47
N PHE A 178 10.14 -6.36 5.14
CA PHE A 178 9.00 -7.03 5.77
C PHE A 178 8.11 -7.74 4.75
N PHE A 179 7.86 -7.12 3.59
CA PHE A 179 7.06 -7.75 2.53
C PHE A 179 7.79 -8.89 1.84
N ALA A 180 9.11 -8.77 1.66
CA ALA A 180 9.94 -9.88 1.18
C ALA A 180 9.85 -11.08 2.16
N ALA A 181 9.99 -10.83 3.46
CA ALA A 181 9.85 -11.84 4.49
C ALA A 181 8.42 -12.46 4.49
N LEU A 182 7.38 -11.64 4.33
CA LEU A 182 6.01 -12.12 4.26
C LEU A 182 5.80 -13.01 3.01
N LEU A 183 6.28 -12.58 1.85
CA LEU A 183 6.20 -13.37 0.62
C LEU A 183 6.97 -14.68 0.75
N GLN A 184 8.14 -14.67 1.38
CA GLN A 184 8.94 -15.86 1.66
C GLN A 184 8.17 -16.88 2.54
N THR A 185 7.38 -16.41 3.54
CA THR A 185 6.56 -17.31 4.35
C THR A 185 5.47 -18.02 3.53
N TYR A 186 4.97 -17.37 2.45
CA TYR A 186 4.04 -18.00 1.52
C TYR A 186 4.71 -19.07 0.67
N ILE A 187 5.90 -18.80 0.13
CA ILE A 187 6.64 -19.72 -0.74
C ILE A 187 7.08 -20.95 0.05
N SER A 188 7.58 -20.76 1.28
CA SER A 188 8.05 -21.86 2.15
C SER A 188 6.91 -22.65 2.82
N GLY A 189 5.65 -22.26 2.63
CA GLY A 189 4.51 -22.90 3.30
C GLY A 189 4.47 -22.67 4.82
N ALA A 190 5.33 -21.81 5.35
CA ALA A 190 5.47 -21.52 6.78
C ALA A 190 4.39 -20.56 7.33
N LEU A 191 3.28 -20.38 6.62
CA LEU A 191 2.14 -19.54 7.00
C LEU A 191 1.41 -20.10 8.22
N ARG A 192 2.04 -20.04 9.39
CA ARG A 192 1.40 -20.53 10.63
C ARG A 192 1.73 -19.62 11.81
N GLY A 193 0.67 -19.16 12.49
CA GLY A 193 0.71 -18.62 13.82
C GLY A 193 1.20 -17.18 13.96
N LYS A 194 1.69 -16.86 15.14
CA LYS A 194 2.03 -15.50 15.59
C LYS A 194 3.07 -14.79 14.70
N ARG A 195 4.01 -15.53 14.11
CA ARG A 195 5.08 -14.95 13.27
C ARG A 195 4.54 -14.17 12.07
N THR A 196 3.56 -14.72 11.36
CA THR A 196 2.96 -14.04 10.19
C THR A 196 2.26 -12.74 10.63
N VAL A 197 1.58 -12.76 11.78
CA VAL A 197 0.93 -11.56 12.33
C VAL A 197 1.95 -10.48 12.65
N PHE A 198 3.08 -10.81 13.29
CA PHE A 198 4.13 -9.85 13.61
C PHE A 198 4.80 -9.26 12.36
N ILE A 199 5.12 -10.10 11.37
CA ILE A 199 5.69 -9.63 10.09
C ILE A 199 4.70 -8.70 9.39
N SER A 200 3.41 -9.05 9.39
CA SER A 200 2.34 -8.24 8.81
C SER A 200 2.18 -6.89 9.51
N ALA A 201 2.18 -6.89 10.84
CA ALA A 201 2.10 -5.67 11.63
C ALA A 201 3.32 -4.77 11.41
N GLY A 202 4.53 -5.36 11.38
CA GLY A 202 5.77 -4.63 11.08
C GLY A 202 5.75 -4.00 9.68
N ALA A 203 5.29 -4.73 8.67
CA ALA A 203 5.13 -4.22 7.31
C ALA A 203 4.17 -3.03 7.25
N PHE A 204 3.03 -3.12 7.96
CA PHE A 204 2.04 -2.05 8.02
C PHE A 204 2.59 -0.80 8.70
N VAL A 205 3.24 -0.96 9.86
CA VAL A 205 3.88 0.15 10.59
C VAL A 205 4.97 0.81 9.73
N ALA A 206 5.80 0.02 9.04
CA ALA A 206 6.86 0.54 8.18
C ALA A 206 6.31 1.37 7.00
N ILE A 207 5.17 0.94 6.40
CA ILE A 207 4.48 1.74 5.38
C ILE A 207 3.97 3.06 5.96
N ILE A 208 3.35 3.02 7.14
CA ILE A 208 2.85 4.24 7.79
C ILE A 208 4.01 5.21 8.05
N ILE A 209 5.12 4.74 8.59
CA ILE A 209 6.33 5.57 8.82
C ILE A 209 6.83 6.16 7.51
N SER A 210 6.87 5.36 6.44
CA SER A 210 7.30 5.82 5.12
C SER A 210 6.39 6.90 4.54
N ILE A 211 5.08 6.82 4.78
CA ILE A 211 4.10 7.82 4.33
C ILE A 211 4.17 9.09 5.19
N LEU A 212 4.20 8.95 6.53
CA LEU A 212 4.22 10.07 7.46
C LEU A 212 5.58 10.78 7.52
N GLY A 213 6.66 10.10 7.16
CA GLY A 213 8.01 10.66 7.07
C GLY A 213 8.22 11.60 5.87
N ILE A 214 7.15 11.94 5.14
CA ILE A 214 7.17 13.00 4.12
C ILE A 214 7.34 14.33 4.86
N ASP A 215 8.49 14.95 4.66
CA ASP A 215 8.96 16.12 5.40
C ASP A 215 7.94 17.27 5.41
N ARG A 216 7.81 17.86 6.61
CA ARG A 216 7.19 19.16 6.83
C ARG A 216 8.18 20.32 6.56
N THR A 217 9.04 20.20 5.56
CA THR A 217 9.92 21.30 5.14
C THR A 217 9.40 21.96 3.89
#